data_2b230018ea19fdfda504896b5287776f
#
_entry.id   2b230018ea19fdfda504896b5287776f
#
_cell.length_a   1.000
_cell.length_b   1.000
_cell.length_c   1.000
_cell.angle_alpha   90.00
_cell.angle_beta   90.00
_cell.angle_gamma   90.00
#
_symmetry.space_group_name_H-M   'P 1'
#
loop_
_entity.id
_entity.type
_entity.pdbx_description
1 polymer ?
#
loop_
_entity_poly.entity_id
_entity_poly.type
_entity_poly.pdbx_seq_one_letter_code
_entity_poly.pdbx_strand_id
1 'polypeptide(L)'
;MAFPLFVFGGVFMKIILITGFLGAGKTRFIKTLVEKTTKSIVILENEFGDLNLDGEYLKNNNNNQDDIKVWELTNGCICCSTNLDFTHSILTIANTINPEFLIIEPSGVAKIKNIIKKIKTISYERIELGLPILIVDSKNLDNVLNNYNDYLSDELKYNGLVVVSKSESMTEQEFLEIKNILNVDNESVFPLIHYSKWENDIWENIFNTSGTIENIGNELSIRLKVNKNKIEKKLDQYTIDNIQINLLDKLSYLLLYLMSKRVGNIERVKGYLTIKNNSYKFDLVGTNYEITGSDKAFGNNVVIIGTDLKKDKLKTLFMN
;
A
#
# COMPACT_ATOMS: atom_id res chain seq x y z
N MET A 1 -38.58 -25.77 28.00
CA MET A 1 -38.64 -24.85 26.83
C MET A 1 -37.23 -24.57 26.40
N ALA A 2 -36.80 -25.18 25.30
CA ALA A 2 -35.50 -24.92 24.72
C ALA A 2 -35.65 -23.68 23.83
N PHE A 3 -34.90 -22.62 24.14
CA PHE A 3 -34.78 -21.48 23.26
C PHE A 3 -34.05 -21.92 21.98
N PRO A 4 -34.58 -21.60 20.79
CA PRO A 4 -33.83 -21.88 19.58
C PRO A 4 -32.56 -21.04 19.60
N LEU A 5 -31.41 -21.70 19.54
CA LEU A 5 -30.14 -21.10 19.16
C LEU A 5 -30.36 -20.48 17.76
N PHE A 6 -30.62 -19.19 17.71
CA PHE A 6 -30.46 -18.43 16.46
C PHE A 6 -28.98 -18.50 16.09
N VAL A 7 -28.65 -19.42 15.22
CA VAL A 7 -27.40 -19.37 14.46
C VAL A 7 -27.57 -18.13 13.58
N PHE A 8 -27.10 -17.00 14.04
CA PHE A 8 -26.87 -15.85 13.19
C PHE A 8 -25.78 -16.25 12.20
N GLY A 9 -26.20 -16.67 11.00
CA GLY A 9 -25.35 -16.78 9.83
C GLY A 9 -24.90 -15.37 9.43
N GLY A 10 -24.06 -14.75 10.24
CA GLY A 10 -23.46 -13.46 9.94
C GLY A 10 -22.42 -13.65 8.87
N VAL A 11 -22.49 -12.87 7.80
CA VAL A 11 -21.42 -12.75 6.81
C VAL A 11 -20.15 -12.33 7.55
N PHE A 12 -19.11 -13.15 7.46
CA PHE A 12 -17.81 -12.83 8.03
C PHE A 12 -17.14 -11.82 7.12
N MET A 13 -16.74 -10.67 7.66
CA MET A 13 -15.91 -9.74 6.94
C MET A 13 -14.47 -10.25 6.94
N LYS A 14 -13.93 -10.55 5.75
CA LYS A 14 -12.52 -10.94 5.61
C LYS A 14 -11.67 -9.75 5.26
N ILE A 15 -10.58 -9.55 6.03
CA ILE A 15 -9.60 -8.48 5.80
C ILE A 15 -8.50 -9.01 4.88
N ILE A 16 -8.28 -8.35 3.74
CA ILE A 16 -7.15 -8.59 2.84
C ILE A 16 -6.16 -7.44 3.02
N LEU A 17 -4.99 -7.74 3.55
CA LEU A 17 -3.92 -6.76 3.76
C LEU A 17 -2.98 -6.79 2.56
N ILE A 18 -2.85 -5.65 1.85
CA ILE A 18 -1.99 -5.51 0.67
C ILE A 18 -0.85 -4.57 0.99
N THR A 19 0.35 -5.11 1.11
CA THR A 19 1.57 -4.39 1.51
C THR A 19 2.59 -4.31 0.38
N GLY A 20 3.68 -3.61 0.58
CA GLY A 20 4.74 -3.42 -0.39
C GLY A 20 5.37 -2.04 -0.26
N PHE A 21 6.61 -1.92 -0.70
CA PHE A 21 7.37 -0.69 -0.58
C PHE A 21 6.72 0.49 -1.34
N LEU A 22 7.21 1.69 -1.10
CA LEU A 22 6.75 2.92 -1.78
C LEU A 22 6.84 2.75 -3.31
N GLY A 23 5.74 3.09 -4.00
CA GLY A 23 5.67 2.99 -5.46
C GLY A 23 5.65 1.56 -6.02
N ALA A 24 5.50 0.53 -5.19
CA ALA A 24 5.45 -0.87 -5.64
C ALA A 24 4.23 -1.19 -6.52
N GLY A 25 3.25 -0.31 -6.65
CA GLY A 25 2.07 -0.55 -7.48
C GLY A 25 0.91 -1.22 -6.74
N LYS A 26 0.83 -1.07 -5.41
CA LYS A 26 -0.24 -1.62 -4.57
C LYS A 26 -1.62 -1.20 -5.07
N THR A 27 -1.87 0.10 -5.21
CA THR A 27 -3.14 0.67 -5.67
C THR A 27 -3.53 0.14 -7.05
N ARG A 28 -2.57 -0.04 -7.98
CA ARG A 28 -2.83 -0.63 -9.31
C ARG A 28 -3.25 -2.11 -9.20
N PHE A 29 -2.59 -2.87 -8.32
CA PHE A 29 -2.98 -4.25 -8.07
C PHE A 29 -4.38 -4.34 -7.45
N ILE A 30 -4.68 -3.52 -6.43
CA ILE A 30 -6.01 -3.44 -5.79
C ILE A 30 -7.09 -3.17 -6.83
N LYS A 31 -6.86 -2.22 -7.73
CA LYS A 31 -7.79 -1.91 -8.81
C LYS A 31 -8.06 -3.12 -9.69
N THR A 32 -7.01 -3.83 -10.13
CA THR A 32 -7.19 -5.03 -10.94
C THR A 32 -7.91 -6.13 -10.14
N LEU A 33 -7.60 -6.30 -8.85
CA LEU A 33 -8.26 -7.29 -7.98
C LEU A 33 -9.76 -7.01 -7.88
N VAL A 34 -10.14 -5.75 -7.69
CA VAL A 34 -11.54 -5.32 -7.59
C VAL A 34 -12.30 -5.53 -8.91
N GLU A 35 -11.66 -5.27 -10.05
CA GLU A 35 -12.24 -5.50 -11.38
C GLU A 35 -12.50 -7.00 -11.69
N LYS A 36 -11.83 -7.90 -10.96
CA LYS A 36 -11.91 -9.36 -11.15
C LYS A 36 -12.91 -10.06 -10.26
N THR A 37 -13.68 -9.34 -9.46
CA THR A 37 -14.64 -9.92 -8.52
C THR A 37 -15.98 -9.20 -8.55
N THR A 38 -17.03 -9.92 -8.15
CA THR A 38 -18.38 -9.37 -7.92
C THR A 38 -18.71 -9.26 -6.43
N LYS A 39 -17.70 -9.48 -5.56
CA LYS A 39 -17.86 -9.44 -4.10
C LYS A 39 -18.08 -8.02 -3.59
N SER A 40 -18.81 -7.90 -2.49
CA SER A 40 -18.96 -6.63 -1.78
C SER A 40 -17.65 -6.27 -1.07
N ILE A 41 -17.03 -5.16 -1.48
CA ILE A 41 -15.70 -4.74 -1.03
C ILE A 41 -15.74 -3.33 -0.47
N VAL A 42 -15.07 -3.13 0.66
CA VAL A 42 -14.65 -1.82 1.14
C VAL A 42 -13.13 -1.74 1.07
N ILE A 43 -12.61 -0.62 0.59
CA ILE A 43 -11.16 -0.35 0.54
C ILE A 43 -10.85 0.68 1.62
N LEU A 44 -9.93 0.35 2.52
CA LEU A 44 -9.39 1.24 3.54
C LEU A 44 -7.96 1.63 3.14
N GLU A 45 -7.82 2.84 2.63
CA GLU A 45 -6.54 3.38 2.21
C GLU A 45 -5.95 4.27 3.31
N ASN A 46 -4.63 4.26 3.42
CA ASN A 46 -3.89 5.03 4.41
C ASN A 46 -2.83 5.92 3.77
N GLU A 47 -3.07 6.43 2.60
CA GLU A 47 -2.12 7.33 1.98
C GLU A 47 -2.60 8.80 2.06
N PHE A 48 -1.76 9.67 2.61
CA PHE A 48 -2.03 11.10 2.67
C PHE A 48 -2.14 11.67 1.25
N GLY A 49 -3.30 12.18 0.88
CA GLY A 49 -3.46 13.09 -0.25
C GLY A 49 -3.86 12.51 -1.61
N ASP A 50 -4.03 11.18 -1.77
CA ASP A 50 -4.44 10.59 -3.07
C ASP A 50 -5.90 10.16 -3.15
N LEU A 51 -6.57 10.32 -2.13
CA LEU A 51 -7.79 9.65 -1.71
C LEU A 51 -9.00 9.87 -2.61
N ASN A 52 -9.06 11.01 -3.27
CA ASN A 52 -10.24 11.31 -4.07
C ASN A 52 -10.12 10.90 -5.56
N LEU A 53 -8.90 10.83 -6.11
CA LEU A 53 -8.73 10.48 -7.51
C LEU A 53 -8.81 8.97 -7.74
N ASP A 54 -8.15 8.19 -6.90
CA ASP A 54 -8.16 6.73 -7.04
C ASP A 54 -9.51 6.14 -6.62
N GLY A 55 -10.13 6.66 -5.54
CA GLY A 55 -11.47 6.25 -5.12
C GLY A 55 -12.57 6.63 -6.11
N GLU A 56 -12.51 7.80 -6.76
CA GLU A 56 -13.45 8.15 -7.82
C GLU A 56 -13.16 7.41 -9.12
N TYR A 57 -11.90 7.13 -9.42
CA TYR A 57 -11.53 6.32 -10.58
C TYR A 57 -12.05 4.89 -10.45
N LEU A 58 -12.01 4.31 -9.25
CA LEU A 58 -12.61 3.01 -8.95
C LEU A 58 -14.14 3.07 -9.05
N LYS A 59 -14.77 4.17 -8.61
CA LYS A 59 -16.23 4.37 -8.71
C LYS A 59 -16.72 4.59 -10.15
N ASN A 60 -15.96 5.34 -10.97
CA ASN A 60 -16.41 5.76 -12.30
C ASN A 60 -16.25 4.69 -13.39
N ASN A 61 -15.38 3.69 -13.20
CA ASN A 61 -15.12 2.68 -14.24
C ASN A 61 -16.03 1.44 -14.13
N ASN A 62 -16.79 1.30 -13.05
CA ASN A 62 -17.66 0.15 -12.83
C ASN A 62 -19.14 0.55 -12.99
N ASN A 63 -19.63 0.58 -14.23
CA ASN A 63 -21.02 0.92 -14.56
C ASN A 63 -22.09 -0.03 -13.99
N ASN A 64 -21.71 -1.04 -13.19
CA ASN A 64 -22.63 -2.04 -12.65
C ASN A 64 -22.35 -2.47 -11.19
N GLN A 65 -21.56 -1.73 -10.41
CA GLN A 65 -21.25 -2.15 -9.04
C GLN A 65 -21.52 -1.02 -8.03
N ASP A 66 -22.77 -1.00 -7.52
CA ASP A 66 -23.15 -0.21 -6.32
C ASP A 66 -22.47 -0.71 -5.02
N ASP A 67 -21.67 -1.80 -5.08
CA ASP A 67 -21.17 -2.53 -3.93
C ASP A 67 -19.71 -2.23 -3.55
N ILE A 68 -18.99 -1.39 -4.32
CA ILE A 68 -17.62 -1.00 -3.96
C ILE A 68 -17.64 0.36 -3.28
N LYS A 69 -17.21 0.40 -2.02
CA LYS A 69 -17.07 1.63 -1.24
C LYS A 69 -15.63 1.88 -0.86
N VAL A 70 -15.12 3.07 -1.16
CA VAL A 70 -13.80 3.50 -0.70
C VAL A 70 -13.98 4.30 0.59
N TRP A 71 -13.31 3.87 1.64
CA TRP A 71 -13.32 4.51 2.95
C TRP A 71 -11.95 5.11 3.24
N GLU A 72 -11.92 6.39 3.49
CA GLU A 72 -10.70 7.15 3.74
C GLU A 72 -10.50 7.40 5.24
N LEU A 73 -9.29 7.18 5.73
CA LEU A 73 -8.92 7.61 7.08
C LEU A 73 -8.51 9.09 7.05
N THR A 74 -9.43 9.97 7.43
CA THR A 74 -9.23 11.43 7.36
C THR A 74 -8.24 12.02 8.39
N ASN A 75 -7.78 11.26 9.39
CA ASN A 75 -7.01 11.76 10.51
C ASN A 75 -5.69 11.02 10.78
N GLY A 76 -4.85 10.81 9.78
CA GLY A 76 -3.47 10.35 9.99
C GLY A 76 -3.18 8.90 9.56
N CYS A 77 -1.90 8.61 9.40
CA CYS A 77 -1.40 7.30 8.95
C CYS A 77 -1.82 6.15 9.87
N ILE A 78 -2.18 4.97 9.31
CA ILE A 78 -2.36 3.70 10.06
C ILE A 78 -1.14 3.41 10.95
N CYS A 79 0.06 3.84 10.54
CA CYS A 79 1.28 3.71 11.32
C CYS A 79 1.39 4.75 12.45
N CYS A 80 0.76 5.95 12.32
CA CYS A 80 0.89 7.09 13.21
C CYS A 80 -0.40 7.42 13.97
N SER A 81 -1.59 6.98 13.48
CA SER A 81 -2.86 7.16 14.20
C SER A 81 -2.83 6.42 15.53
N THR A 82 -3.50 6.97 16.51
CA THR A 82 -3.72 6.26 17.78
C THR A 82 -4.32 4.90 17.49
N ASN A 83 -3.98 3.87 18.28
CA ASN A 83 -4.50 2.52 18.08
C ASN A 83 -6.04 2.48 18.00
N LEU A 84 -6.70 3.45 18.62
CA LEU A 84 -8.15 3.58 18.67
C LEU A 84 -8.76 3.94 17.31
N ASP A 85 -8.14 4.84 16.53
CA ASP A 85 -8.73 5.33 15.28
C ASP A 85 -8.78 4.24 14.20
N PHE A 86 -7.69 3.47 14.04
CA PHE A 86 -7.62 2.40 13.05
C PHE A 86 -8.56 1.23 13.36
N THR A 87 -8.51 0.71 14.59
CA THR A 87 -9.37 -0.41 14.99
C THR A 87 -10.83 0.00 15.03
N HIS A 88 -11.13 1.23 15.44
CA HIS A 88 -12.48 1.77 15.44
C HIS A 88 -13.05 1.90 14.02
N SER A 89 -12.25 2.32 13.05
CA SER A 89 -12.67 2.38 11.65
C SER A 89 -13.04 1.00 11.10
N ILE A 90 -12.22 -0.03 11.38
CA ILE A 90 -12.53 -1.41 10.97
C ILE A 90 -13.84 -1.90 11.60
N LEU A 91 -14.01 -1.68 12.89
CA LEU A 91 -15.23 -2.07 13.60
C LEU A 91 -16.47 -1.30 13.10
N THR A 92 -16.31 -0.02 12.78
CA THR A 92 -17.39 0.79 12.19
C THR A 92 -17.78 0.23 10.82
N ILE A 93 -16.83 -0.06 9.95
CA ILE A 93 -17.07 -0.68 8.64
C ILE A 93 -17.78 -2.02 8.80
N ALA A 94 -17.30 -2.88 9.70
CA ALA A 94 -17.91 -4.18 9.95
C ALA A 94 -19.35 -4.08 10.45
N ASN A 95 -19.65 -3.09 11.30
CA ASN A 95 -20.98 -2.95 11.92
C ASN A 95 -21.98 -2.15 11.07
N THR A 96 -21.51 -1.21 10.23
CA THR A 96 -22.42 -0.30 9.49
C THR A 96 -22.59 -0.71 8.03
N ILE A 97 -21.51 -1.20 7.38
CA ILE A 97 -21.52 -1.58 5.97
C ILE A 97 -21.61 -3.10 5.82
N ASN A 98 -20.91 -3.83 6.70
CA ASN A 98 -20.82 -5.29 6.72
C ASN A 98 -20.47 -5.90 5.35
N PRO A 99 -19.35 -5.48 4.73
CA PRO A 99 -18.93 -6.01 3.44
C PRO A 99 -18.41 -7.44 3.59
N GLU A 100 -18.38 -8.22 2.49
CA GLU A 100 -17.71 -9.52 2.48
C GLU A 100 -16.19 -9.37 2.69
N PHE A 101 -15.60 -8.31 2.11
CA PHE A 101 -14.17 -8.07 2.16
C PHE A 101 -13.82 -6.62 2.51
N LEU A 102 -12.81 -6.48 3.36
CA LEU A 102 -12.16 -5.21 3.65
C LEU A 102 -10.70 -5.29 3.13
N ILE A 103 -10.40 -4.57 2.05
CA ILE A 103 -9.03 -4.43 1.57
C ILE A 103 -8.38 -3.28 2.34
N ILE A 104 -7.22 -3.54 2.95
CA ILE A 104 -6.43 -2.52 3.63
C ILE A 104 -5.13 -2.30 2.88
N GLU A 105 -4.92 -1.07 2.41
CA GLU A 105 -3.66 -0.60 1.85
C GLU A 105 -2.95 0.32 2.86
N PRO A 106 -1.97 -0.18 3.62
CA PRO A 106 -1.17 0.68 4.49
C PRO A 106 -0.16 1.48 3.69
N SER A 107 0.39 2.55 4.27
CA SER A 107 1.50 3.27 3.66
C SER A 107 2.68 2.34 3.39
N GLY A 108 3.42 2.58 2.29
CA GLY A 108 4.55 1.73 1.87
C GLY A 108 5.75 1.71 2.83
N VAL A 109 5.65 2.33 3.99
CA VAL A 109 6.66 2.31 5.08
C VAL A 109 6.11 1.73 6.37
N ALA A 110 4.84 1.37 6.41
CA ALA A 110 4.21 0.76 7.58
C ALA A 110 4.75 -0.65 7.79
N LYS A 111 5.05 -1.01 9.03
CA LYS A 111 5.49 -2.38 9.35
C LYS A 111 4.26 -3.30 9.48
N ILE A 112 4.16 -4.29 8.61
CA ILE A 112 3.06 -5.27 8.58
C ILE A 112 2.79 -5.91 9.94
N LYS A 113 3.84 -6.23 10.70
CA LYS A 113 3.74 -6.79 12.05
C LYS A 113 2.85 -5.95 12.97
N ASN A 114 2.98 -4.62 12.93
CA ASN A 114 2.21 -3.72 13.77
C ASN A 114 0.74 -3.69 13.37
N ILE A 115 0.47 -3.76 12.07
CA ILE A 115 -0.88 -3.76 11.52
C ILE A 115 -1.59 -5.07 11.87
N ILE A 116 -0.94 -6.21 11.66
CA ILE A 116 -1.46 -7.53 12.04
C ILE A 116 -1.75 -7.57 13.55
N LYS A 117 -0.84 -7.03 14.39
CA LYS A 117 -1.07 -6.96 15.83
C LYS A 117 -2.33 -6.16 16.18
N LYS A 118 -2.56 -5.03 15.52
CA LYS A 118 -3.78 -4.21 15.72
C LYS A 118 -5.03 -4.97 15.26
N ILE A 119 -5.00 -5.61 14.07
CA ILE A 119 -6.12 -6.39 13.57
C ILE A 119 -6.44 -7.56 14.52
N LYS A 120 -5.43 -8.25 15.07
CA LYS A 120 -5.61 -9.32 16.05
C LYS A 120 -6.42 -8.90 17.27
N THR A 121 -6.32 -7.64 17.71
CA THR A 121 -7.08 -7.15 18.89
C THR A 121 -8.58 -7.04 18.65
N ILE A 122 -9.00 -7.00 17.39
CA ILE A 122 -10.41 -6.87 16.98
C ILE A 122 -10.91 -8.08 16.19
N SER A 123 -10.05 -9.08 15.94
CA SER A 123 -10.45 -10.32 15.28
C SER A 123 -11.29 -11.16 16.24
N TYR A 124 -12.54 -11.35 15.88
CA TYR A 124 -13.51 -12.17 16.58
C TYR A 124 -14.39 -12.89 15.54
N GLU A 125 -15.41 -13.62 15.96
CA GLU A 125 -16.24 -14.49 15.10
C GLU A 125 -16.76 -13.85 13.80
N ARG A 126 -16.75 -12.51 13.68
CA ARG A 126 -17.24 -11.76 12.50
C ARG A 126 -16.14 -11.10 11.66
N ILE A 127 -14.90 -11.10 12.12
CA ILE A 127 -13.77 -10.46 11.42
C ILE A 127 -12.61 -11.46 11.34
N GLU A 128 -12.24 -11.81 10.13
CA GLU A 128 -11.14 -12.73 9.84
C GLU A 128 -10.03 -12.01 9.05
N LEU A 129 -8.77 -12.28 9.39
CA LEU A 129 -7.65 -11.86 8.55
C LEU A 129 -7.41 -12.92 7.48
N GLY A 130 -7.56 -12.54 6.22
CA GLY A 130 -7.18 -13.35 5.07
C GLY A 130 -5.66 -13.40 4.87
N LEU A 131 -5.23 -14.01 3.78
CA LEU A 131 -3.83 -14.11 3.42
C LEU A 131 -3.27 -12.73 3.04
N PRO A 132 -2.25 -12.19 3.75
CA PRO A 132 -1.63 -10.94 3.36
C PRO A 132 -0.90 -11.06 2.02
N ILE A 133 -0.90 -9.99 1.24
CA ILE A 133 -0.29 -9.92 -0.10
C ILE A 133 0.83 -8.90 -0.08
N LEU A 134 2.03 -9.31 -0.49
CA LEU A 134 3.18 -8.44 -0.67
C LEU A 134 3.36 -8.10 -2.15
N ILE A 135 3.33 -6.83 -2.48
CA ILE A 135 3.66 -6.34 -3.83
C ILE A 135 5.13 -5.95 -3.89
N VAL A 136 5.87 -6.61 -4.77
CA VAL A 136 7.31 -6.38 -5.00
C VAL A 136 7.50 -5.74 -6.37
N ASP A 137 8.14 -4.57 -6.41
CA ASP A 137 8.49 -3.88 -7.65
C ASP A 137 9.73 -4.50 -8.27
N SER A 138 9.61 -5.15 -9.43
CA SER A 138 10.73 -5.77 -10.13
C SER A 138 11.86 -4.78 -10.47
N LYS A 139 11.49 -3.52 -10.76
CA LYS A 139 12.46 -2.48 -11.17
C LYS A 139 13.16 -1.80 -10.00
N ASN A 140 12.62 -1.93 -8.78
CA ASN A 140 13.17 -1.30 -7.57
C ASN A 140 13.69 -2.31 -6.55
N LEU A 141 13.66 -3.61 -6.87
CA LEU A 141 14.00 -4.68 -5.94
C LEU A 141 15.44 -4.54 -5.41
N ASP A 142 16.40 -4.25 -6.26
CA ASP A 142 17.81 -4.08 -5.87
C ASP A 142 17.99 -2.94 -4.85
N ASN A 143 17.29 -1.82 -5.05
CA ASN A 143 17.31 -0.72 -4.10
C ASN A 143 16.73 -1.13 -2.74
N VAL A 144 15.60 -1.84 -2.76
CA VAL A 144 14.94 -2.31 -1.53
C VAL A 144 15.83 -3.32 -0.79
N LEU A 145 16.41 -4.27 -1.49
CA LEU A 145 17.37 -5.25 -0.92
C LEU A 145 18.60 -4.58 -0.33
N ASN A 146 19.13 -3.58 -1.02
CA ASN A 146 20.37 -2.92 -0.60
C ASN A 146 20.18 -1.94 0.55
N ASN A 147 19.05 -1.25 0.63
CA ASN A 147 18.83 -0.15 1.56
C ASN A 147 17.75 -0.42 2.61
N TYR A 148 16.83 -1.35 2.36
CA TYR A 148 15.62 -1.62 3.17
C TYR A 148 15.37 -3.12 3.36
N ASN A 149 16.45 -3.90 3.45
CA ASN A 149 16.37 -5.35 3.54
C ASN A 149 15.60 -5.83 4.77
N ASP A 150 15.74 -5.15 5.92
CA ASP A 150 15.02 -5.51 7.14
C ASP A 150 13.51 -5.29 6.99
N TYR A 151 13.10 -4.21 6.28
CA TYR A 151 11.70 -4.00 5.92
C TYR A 151 11.18 -5.17 5.07
N LEU A 152 11.88 -5.50 3.98
CA LEU A 152 11.47 -6.58 3.07
C LEU A 152 11.43 -7.94 3.78
N SER A 153 12.42 -8.21 4.64
CA SER A 153 12.49 -9.43 5.44
C SER A 153 11.32 -9.55 6.41
N ASP A 154 10.93 -8.45 7.05
CA ASP A 154 9.77 -8.42 7.94
C ASP A 154 8.46 -8.62 7.16
N GLU A 155 8.33 -8.00 5.99
CA GLU A 155 7.17 -8.20 5.12
C GLU A 155 7.04 -9.66 4.68
N LEU A 156 8.11 -10.29 4.22
CA LEU A 156 8.12 -11.68 3.76
C LEU A 156 7.74 -12.68 4.86
N LYS A 157 8.05 -12.39 6.14
CA LYS A 157 7.68 -13.26 7.27
C LYS A 157 6.17 -13.35 7.50
N TYR A 158 5.44 -12.31 7.14
CA TYR A 158 4.00 -12.19 7.45
C TYR A 158 3.11 -12.30 6.21
N ASN A 159 3.68 -12.30 5.01
CA ASN A 159 2.92 -12.37 3.77
C ASN A 159 2.74 -13.81 3.29
N GLY A 160 1.56 -14.06 2.76
CA GLY A 160 1.21 -15.37 2.21
C GLY A 160 1.28 -15.42 0.69
N LEU A 161 1.03 -14.30 0.00
CA LEU A 161 1.15 -14.20 -1.46
C LEU A 161 2.14 -13.10 -1.81
N VAL A 162 3.11 -13.41 -2.67
CA VAL A 162 4.06 -12.43 -3.20
C VAL A 162 3.76 -12.17 -4.67
N VAL A 163 3.51 -10.94 -5.02
CA VAL A 163 3.16 -10.50 -6.37
C VAL A 163 4.24 -9.59 -6.92
N VAL A 164 4.84 -9.96 -8.04
CA VAL A 164 5.83 -9.13 -8.72
C VAL A 164 5.13 -8.17 -9.67
N SER A 165 5.23 -6.89 -9.38
CA SER A 165 4.68 -5.80 -10.19
C SER A 165 5.69 -5.25 -11.19
N LYS A 166 5.23 -4.47 -12.17
CA LYS A 166 6.03 -3.86 -13.25
C LYS A 166 6.85 -4.89 -14.04
N SER A 167 6.31 -6.09 -14.14
CA SER A 167 6.92 -7.29 -14.71
C SER A 167 6.19 -7.79 -15.96
N GLU A 168 5.48 -6.91 -16.67
CA GLU A 168 4.63 -7.26 -17.81
C GLU A 168 5.38 -7.96 -18.94
N SER A 169 6.67 -7.64 -19.12
CA SER A 169 7.55 -8.20 -20.15
C SER A 169 8.53 -9.26 -19.64
N MET A 170 8.47 -9.60 -18.35
CA MET A 170 9.37 -10.58 -17.75
C MET A 170 9.05 -12.00 -18.21
N THR A 171 10.12 -12.77 -18.37
CA THR A 171 10.06 -14.21 -18.64
C THR A 171 9.89 -15.00 -17.33
N GLU A 172 9.45 -16.24 -17.43
CA GLU A 172 9.35 -17.13 -16.26
C GLU A 172 10.71 -17.30 -15.55
N GLN A 173 11.80 -17.34 -16.29
CA GLN A 173 13.15 -17.44 -15.73
C GLN A 173 13.50 -16.24 -14.83
N GLU A 174 13.16 -15.03 -15.25
CA GLU A 174 13.36 -13.82 -14.45
C GLU A 174 12.48 -13.81 -13.19
N PHE A 175 11.26 -14.34 -13.25
CA PHE A 175 10.44 -14.55 -12.05
C PHE A 175 11.07 -15.56 -11.09
N LEU A 176 11.64 -16.66 -11.60
CA LEU A 176 12.36 -17.64 -10.77
C LEU A 176 13.59 -17.03 -10.10
N GLU A 177 14.31 -16.15 -10.79
CA GLU A 177 15.45 -15.42 -10.20
C GLU A 177 14.99 -14.55 -9.04
N ILE A 178 13.92 -13.77 -9.19
CA ILE A 178 13.34 -12.98 -8.10
C ILE A 178 12.88 -13.88 -6.95
N LYS A 179 12.18 -14.98 -7.25
CA LYS A 179 11.75 -15.96 -6.24
C LYS A 179 12.93 -16.48 -5.42
N ASN A 180 14.03 -16.83 -6.09
CA ASN A 180 15.24 -17.32 -5.43
C ASN A 180 15.93 -16.22 -4.58
N ILE A 181 15.98 -14.97 -5.08
CA ILE A 181 16.51 -13.83 -4.34
C ILE A 181 15.70 -13.58 -3.06
N LEU A 182 14.38 -13.65 -3.15
CA LEU A 182 13.46 -13.48 -2.04
C LEU A 182 13.39 -14.72 -1.13
N ASN A 183 13.99 -15.83 -1.54
CA ASN A 183 13.98 -17.11 -0.84
C ASN A 183 12.56 -17.59 -0.48
N VAL A 184 11.65 -17.52 -1.46
CA VAL A 184 10.26 -17.99 -1.32
C VAL A 184 10.17 -19.41 -1.85
N ASP A 185 10.13 -20.40 -0.98
CA ASP A 185 10.18 -21.82 -1.37
C ASP A 185 8.86 -22.32 -1.95
N ASN A 186 7.72 -21.80 -1.47
CA ASN A 186 6.40 -22.29 -1.86
C ASN A 186 5.93 -21.64 -3.17
N GLU A 187 5.72 -22.46 -4.21
CA GLU A 187 5.25 -21.99 -5.53
C GLU A 187 3.81 -21.49 -5.53
N SER A 188 2.96 -22.02 -4.66
CA SER A 188 1.55 -21.59 -4.58
C SER A 188 1.39 -20.15 -4.09
N VAL A 189 2.42 -19.57 -3.47
CA VAL A 189 2.41 -18.19 -2.94
C VAL A 189 3.28 -17.24 -3.78
N PHE A 190 3.84 -17.69 -4.91
CA PHE A 190 4.66 -16.87 -5.81
C PHE A 190 4.35 -17.21 -7.27
N PRO A 191 3.32 -16.62 -7.88
CA PRO A 191 3.02 -16.83 -9.30
C PRO A 191 4.17 -16.38 -10.21
N LEU A 192 4.58 -17.22 -11.14
CA LEU A 192 5.70 -16.97 -12.08
C LEU A 192 5.26 -16.21 -13.33
N ILE A 193 4.25 -15.36 -13.19
CA ILE A 193 3.68 -14.58 -14.29
C ILE A 193 3.07 -13.29 -13.74
N HIS A 194 3.12 -12.21 -14.52
CA HIS A 194 2.49 -10.95 -14.15
C HIS A 194 0.97 -11.10 -13.96
N TYR A 195 0.42 -10.48 -12.92
CA TYR A 195 -0.98 -10.62 -12.52
C TYR A 195 -2.00 -10.24 -13.61
N SER A 196 -1.64 -9.40 -14.59
CA SER A 196 -2.54 -9.10 -15.72
C SER A 196 -2.86 -10.31 -16.59
N LYS A 197 -2.08 -11.38 -16.48
CA LYS A 197 -2.23 -12.63 -17.23
C LYS A 197 -2.77 -13.77 -16.36
N TRP A 198 -3.14 -13.50 -15.10
CA TRP A 198 -3.69 -14.51 -14.22
C TRP A 198 -5.07 -14.97 -14.67
N GLU A 199 -5.31 -16.25 -14.55
CA GLU A 199 -6.63 -16.87 -14.74
C GLU A 199 -7.55 -16.53 -13.56
N ASN A 200 -8.87 -16.69 -13.76
CA ASN A 200 -9.86 -16.27 -12.76
C ASN A 200 -9.75 -17.06 -11.45
N ASP A 201 -9.32 -18.32 -11.50
CA ASP A 201 -9.13 -19.17 -10.32
C ASP A 201 -8.06 -18.63 -9.37
N ILE A 202 -6.99 -18.02 -9.87
CA ILE A 202 -5.97 -17.38 -9.04
C ILE A 202 -6.58 -16.17 -8.30
N TRP A 203 -7.38 -15.37 -8.99
CA TRP A 203 -8.07 -14.22 -8.38
C TRP A 203 -9.07 -14.67 -7.32
N GLU A 204 -9.87 -15.70 -7.60
CA GLU A 204 -10.84 -16.25 -6.64
C GLU A 204 -10.15 -16.84 -5.40
N ASN A 205 -8.99 -17.48 -5.56
CA ASN A 205 -8.23 -18.04 -4.45
C ASN A 205 -7.81 -16.98 -3.44
N ILE A 206 -7.53 -15.73 -3.86
CA ILE A 206 -7.23 -14.63 -2.96
C ILE A 206 -8.39 -14.40 -1.96
N PHE A 207 -9.62 -14.47 -2.44
CA PHE A 207 -10.81 -14.28 -1.61
C PHE A 207 -11.16 -15.52 -0.77
N ASN A 208 -10.88 -16.71 -1.29
CA ASN A 208 -11.26 -17.97 -0.64
C ASN A 208 -10.23 -18.45 0.39
N THR A 209 -8.96 -18.06 0.26
CA THR A 209 -7.91 -18.51 1.18
C THR A 209 -8.07 -17.86 2.55
N SER A 210 -8.28 -18.69 3.57
CA SER A 210 -8.28 -18.29 4.97
C SER A 210 -6.88 -18.43 5.53
N GLY A 211 -6.27 -17.31 5.90
CA GLY A 211 -5.05 -17.32 6.69
C GLY A 211 -5.43 -17.51 8.16
N THR A 212 -5.19 -18.68 8.74
CA THR A 212 -5.23 -18.75 10.21
C THR A 212 -4.09 -17.90 10.75
N ILE A 213 -4.45 -16.89 11.54
CA ILE A 213 -3.50 -15.94 12.16
C ILE A 213 -2.40 -16.66 12.94
N GLU A 214 -2.66 -17.88 13.40
CA GLU A 214 -1.71 -18.75 14.09
C GLU A 214 -0.59 -19.27 13.20
N ASN A 215 -0.83 -19.42 11.90
CA ASN A 215 0.17 -19.84 10.90
C ASN A 215 0.98 -18.68 10.34
N ILE A 216 0.52 -17.44 10.50
CA ILE A 216 1.24 -16.24 10.10
C ILE A 216 2.24 -15.88 11.21
N GLY A 217 3.48 -16.26 11.04
CA GLY A 217 4.58 -15.85 11.93
C GLY A 217 5.24 -16.94 12.76
N ASN A 218 4.77 -18.21 12.70
CA ASN A 218 5.39 -19.28 13.47
C ASN A 218 6.38 -20.18 12.70
N GLU A 219 6.42 -20.20 11.35
CA GLU A 219 7.28 -21.17 10.64
C GLU A 219 7.92 -20.73 9.32
N LEU A 220 7.66 -19.55 8.80
CA LEU A 220 8.43 -19.04 7.65
C LEU A 220 9.70 -18.35 8.15
N SER A 221 10.70 -19.13 8.56
CA SER A 221 12.06 -18.62 8.77
C SER A 221 12.72 -18.37 7.42
N ILE A 222 12.21 -17.40 6.67
CA ILE A 222 12.85 -16.92 5.46
C ILE A 222 14.13 -16.21 5.88
N ARG A 223 15.26 -16.88 5.70
CA ARG A 223 16.58 -16.31 5.93
C ARG A 223 17.06 -15.70 4.63
N LEU A 224 16.69 -14.44 4.37
CA LEU A 224 17.46 -13.64 3.41
C LEU A 224 18.91 -13.64 3.88
N LYS A 225 19.87 -13.84 2.97
CA LYS A 225 21.29 -13.70 3.27
C LYS A 225 21.57 -12.23 3.62
N VAL A 226 21.38 -11.89 4.89
CA VAL A 226 21.58 -10.52 5.38
C VAL A 226 23.07 -10.24 5.45
N ASN A 227 23.50 -9.22 4.74
CA ASN A 227 24.81 -8.64 4.95
C ASN A 227 24.74 -7.83 6.27
N LYS A 228 25.15 -8.45 7.39
CA LYS A 228 24.99 -7.95 8.77
C LYS A 228 25.66 -6.60 9.09
N ASN A 229 26.31 -5.96 8.12
CA ASN A 229 27.13 -4.77 8.33
C ASN A 229 26.49 -3.46 7.81
N LYS A 230 25.22 -3.45 7.44
CA LYS A 230 24.54 -2.19 7.04
C LYS A 230 23.66 -1.68 8.16
N ILE A 231 23.86 -0.42 8.55
CA ILE A 231 23.00 0.32 9.48
C ILE A 231 21.60 0.45 8.84
N GLU A 232 20.57 0.01 9.55
CA GLU A 232 19.17 0.14 9.13
C GLU A 232 18.85 1.62 8.87
N LYS A 233 18.44 1.95 7.66
CA LYS A 233 18.01 3.31 7.33
C LYS A 233 16.55 3.45 7.76
N LYS A 234 16.32 4.26 8.80
CA LYS A 234 14.97 4.58 9.25
C LYS A 234 14.34 5.60 8.31
N LEU A 235 13.27 5.20 7.63
CA LEU A 235 12.46 6.12 6.83
C LEU A 235 11.75 7.13 7.74
N ASP A 236 11.84 8.42 7.37
CA ASP A 236 11.13 9.54 8.00
C ASP A 236 10.14 10.13 6.99
N GLN A 237 9.06 10.68 7.50
CA GLN A 237 8.03 11.37 6.71
C GLN A 237 7.99 12.83 7.14
N TYR A 238 7.90 13.73 6.15
CA TYR A 238 7.79 15.15 6.37
C TYR A 238 6.72 15.77 5.47
N THR A 239 5.72 16.40 6.08
CA THR A 239 4.64 17.09 5.37
C THR A 239 4.87 18.60 5.43
N ILE A 240 4.64 19.28 4.32
CA ILE A 240 4.69 20.75 4.22
C ILE A 240 3.37 21.20 3.63
N ASP A 241 2.64 21.99 4.39
CA ASP A 241 1.38 22.61 3.97
C ASP A 241 1.62 24.01 3.40
N ASN A 242 0.69 24.47 2.56
CA ASN A 242 0.71 25.79 1.95
C ASN A 242 1.97 26.09 1.13
N ILE A 243 2.46 25.11 0.37
CA ILE A 243 3.62 25.30 -0.52
C ILE A 243 3.38 26.41 -1.55
N GLN A 244 4.45 27.16 -1.88
CA GLN A 244 4.40 28.38 -2.69
C GLN A 244 5.20 28.22 -3.99
N ILE A 245 4.73 27.38 -4.89
CA ILE A 245 5.31 27.19 -6.21
C ILE A 245 4.32 27.72 -7.23
N ASN A 246 4.74 28.70 -8.03
CA ASN A 246 3.88 29.43 -8.95
C ASN A 246 4.10 29.11 -10.44
N LEU A 247 5.05 28.22 -10.76
CA LEU A 247 5.40 27.78 -12.10
C LEU A 247 5.67 26.29 -12.15
N LEU A 248 5.19 25.59 -13.18
CA LEU A 248 5.45 24.16 -13.38
C LEU A 248 6.94 23.87 -13.61
N ASP A 249 7.64 24.74 -14.34
CA ASP A 249 9.08 24.59 -14.57
C ASP A 249 9.85 24.58 -13.23
N LYS A 250 9.45 25.47 -12.31
CA LYS A 250 10.05 25.50 -10.97
C LYS A 250 9.78 24.22 -10.21
N LEU A 251 8.58 23.67 -10.30
CA LEU A 251 8.25 22.36 -9.69
C LEU A 251 9.12 21.24 -10.30
N SER A 252 9.25 21.19 -11.62
CA SER A 252 10.07 20.18 -12.32
C SER A 252 11.54 20.27 -11.89
N TYR A 253 12.12 21.48 -11.85
CA TYR A 253 13.49 21.68 -11.34
C TYR A 253 13.63 21.25 -9.89
N LEU A 254 12.64 21.53 -9.05
CA LEU A 254 12.65 21.13 -7.65
C LEU A 254 12.65 19.61 -7.50
N LEU A 255 11.77 18.92 -8.25
CA LEU A 255 11.72 17.45 -8.23
C LEU A 255 13.05 16.84 -8.68
N LEU A 256 13.67 17.36 -9.75
CA LEU A 256 15.02 16.95 -10.17
C LEU A 256 16.08 17.23 -9.11
N TYR A 257 16.01 18.39 -8.43
CA TYR A 257 16.93 18.73 -7.35
C TYR A 257 16.79 17.74 -6.17
N LEU A 258 15.57 17.32 -5.83
CA LEU A 258 15.33 16.37 -4.75
C LEU A 258 15.99 15.01 -5.01
N MET A 259 16.11 14.58 -6.27
CA MET A 259 16.82 13.35 -6.65
C MET A 259 18.33 13.42 -6.37
N SER A 260 18.91 14.62 -6.24
CA SER A 260 20.36 14.83 -6.07
C SER A 260 20.92 14.42 -4.72
N LYS A 261 20.10 13.95 -3.78
CA LYS A 261 20.45 13.55 -2.39
C LYS A 261 21.03 14.67 -1.52
N ARG A 262 20.99 15.94 -1.96
CA ARG A 262 21.52 17.08 -1.20
C ARG A 262 20.70 17.47 0.03
N VAL A 263 19.43 17.07 0.05
CA VAL A 263 18.46 17.36 1.12
C VAL A 263 17.95 16.12 1.85
N GLY A 264 18.64 15.03 1.68
CA GLY A 264 18.33 13.70 2.20
C GLY A 264 18.22 12.68 1.08
N ASN A 265 18.11 11.41 1.42
CA ASN A 265 17.78 10.38 0.43
C ASN A 265 16.27 10.31 0.31
N ILE A 266 15.73 10.93 -0.75
CA ILE A 266 14.29 10.98 -1.00
C ILE A 266 13.88 9.70 -1.71
N GLU A 267 12.92 8.98 -1.15
CA GLU A 267 12.33 7.79 -1.75
C GLU A 267 11.01 8.11 -2.45
N ARG A 268 10.23 9.05 -1.88
CA ARG A 268 8.98 9.51 -2.50
C ARG A 268 8.71 10.96 -2.15
N VAL A 269 8.16 11.69 -3.12
CA VAL A 269 7.54 13.00 -2.91
C VAL A 269 6.18 12.97 -3.57
N LYS A 270 5.14 13.36 -2.86
CA LYS A 270 3.79 13.41 -3.38
C LYS A 270 3.12 14.68 -2.92
N GLY A 271 2.44 15.36 -3.83
CA GLY A 271 1.80 16.61 -3.46
C GLY A 271 0.83 17.14 -4.48
N TYR A 272 0.14 18.18 -4.06
CA TYR A 272 -0.83 18.93 -4.85
C TYR A 272 -0.46 20.39 -4.86
N LEU A 273 -0.75 21.04 -5.96
CA LEU A 273 -0.41 22.43 -6.18
C LEU A 273 -1.41 23.09 -7.11
N THR A 274 -1.85 24.31 -6.79
CA THR A 274 -2.67 25.12 -7.66
C THR A 274 -1.84 26.27 -8.24
N ILE A 275 -1.75 26.33 -9.57
CA ILE A 275 -1.06 27.38 -10.33
C ILE A 275 -2.06 28.01 -11.27
N LYS A 276 -2.30 29.34 -11.16
CA LYS A 276 -3.20 30.09 -12.06
C LYS A 276 -4.56 29.41 -12.25
N ASN A 277 -5.19 28.97 -11.18
CA ASN A 277 -6.49 28.28 -11.15
C ASN A 277 -6.49 26.85 -11.71
N ASN A 278 -5.37 26.30 -12.12
CA ASN A 278 -5.25 24.90 -12.50
C ASN A 278 -4.63 24.11 -11.38
N SER A 279 -5.24 23.00 -11.03
CA SER A 279 -4.72 22.09 -10.00
C SER A 279 -3.84 21.01 -10.65
N TYR A 280 -2.76 20.70 -9.97
CA TYR A 280 -1.79 19.70 -10.39
C TYR A 280 -1.49 18.75 -9.24
N LYS A 281 -1.38 17.48 -9.58
CA LYS A 281 -0.79 16.44 -8.73
C LYS A 281 0.63 16.18 -9.21
N PHE A 282 1.54 15.94 -8.29
CA PHE A 282 2.89 15.49 -8.62
C PHE A 282 3.32 14.35 -7.70
N ASP A 283 4.00 13.38 -8.29
CA ASP A 283 4.55 12.22 -7.58
C ASP A 283 5.97 11.96 -8.08
N LEU A 284 6.91 11.74 -7.17
CA LEU A 284 8.29 11.35 -7.44
C LEU A 284 8.57 10.07 -6.68
N VAL A 285 9.04 9.04 -7.38
CA VAL A 285 9.44 7.75 -6.79
C VAL A 285 10.81 7.38 -7.34
N GLY A 286 11.80 7.33 -6.47
CA GLY A 286 13.18 7.08 -6.88
C GLY A 286 13.73 8.14 -7.84
N THR A 287 13.91 7.78 -9.10
CA THR A 287 14.40 8.69 -10.17
C THR A 287 13.34 9.09 -11.19
N ASN A 288 12.08 8.70 -10.98
CA ASN A 288 10.99 9.02 -11.87
C ASN A 288 10.03 10.00 -11.21
N TYR A 289 9.58 11.00 -11.95
CA TYR A 289 8.52 11.87 -11.48
C TYR A 289 7.46 12.07 -12.55
N GLU A 290 6.25 12.39 -12.09
CA GLU A 290 5.10 12.69 -12.91
C GLU A 290 4.41 13.94 -12.36
N ILE A 291 3.91 14.79 -13.27
CA ILE A 291 3.07 15.94 -12.94
C ILE A 291 1.83 15.83 -13.82
N THR A 292 0.66 15.69 -13.21
CA THR A 292 -0.63 15.54 -13.90
C THR A 292 -1.57 16.68 -13.53
N GLY A 293 -2.39 17.12 -14.50
CA GLY A 293 -3.51 18.02 -14.22
C GLY A 293 -4.57 17.33 -13.36
N SER A 294 -5.25 18.09 -12.52
CA SER A 294 -6.37 17.62 -11.69
C SER A 294 -7.56 18.56 -11.83
N ASP A 295 -8.76 18.01 -12.02
CA ASP A 295 -10.00 18.79 -12.06
C ASP A 295 -10.45 19.28 -10.69
N LYS A 296 -9.82 18.81 -9.62
CA LYS A 296 -10.11 19.17 -8.23
C LYS A 296 -8.99 19.95 -7.58
N ALA A 297 -9.36 20.93 -6.76
CA ALA A 297 -8.43 21.66 -5.89
C ALA A 297 -8.24 20.91 -4.57
N PHE A 298 -7.05 20.37 -4.34
CA PHE A 298 -6.70 19.62 -3.12
C PHE A 298 -5.88 20.43 -2.10
N GLY A 299 -5.73 21.74 -2.34
CA GLY A 299 -4.81 22.56 -1.57
C GLY A 299 -3.38 22.50 -2.12
N ASN A 300 -2.47 23.18 -1.42
CA ASN A 300 -1.06 23.27 -1.78
C ASN A 300 -0.25 22.58 -0.70
N ASN A 301 0.00 21.30 -0.85
CA ASN A 301 0.72 20.49 0.15
C ASN A 301 1.65 19.48 -0.52
N VAL A 302 2.64 19.02 0.25
CA VAL A 302 3.57 17.98 -0.15
C VAL A 302 3.93 17.08 1.01
N VAL A 303 3.99 15.78 0.74
CA VAL A 303 4.51 14.76 1.65
C VAL A 303 5.81 14.22 1.06
N ILE A 304 6.86 14.21 1.86
CA ILE A 304 8.21 13.77 1.49
C ILE A 304 8.56 12.59 2.39
N ILE A 305 8.98 11.48 1.80
CA ILE A 305 9.39 10.28 2.51
C ILE A 305 10.81 9.93 2.09
N GLY A 306 11.68 9.67 3.08
CA GLY A 306 13.07 9.35 2.82
C GLY A 306 13.89 9.17 4.10
N THR A 307 15.22 9.15 3.96
CA THR A 307 16.14 9.09 5.11
C THR A 307 17.00 10.33 5.16
N ASP A 308 17.44 10.71 6.36
CA ASP A 308 18.31 11.89 6.58
C ASP A 308 17.72 13.18 6.03
N LEU A 309 16.39 13.37 6.13
CA LEU A 309 15.67 14.52 5.59
C LEU A 309 16.11 15.82 6.28
N LYS A 310 16.62 16.78 5.49
CA LYS A 310 16.98 18.12 5.94
C LYS A 310 15.73 19.02 5.93
N LYS A 311 14.85 18.84 6.93
CA LYS A 311 13.50 19.43 6.99
C LYS A 311 13.48 20.94 6.76
N ASP A 312 14.41 21.69 7.35
CA ASP A 312 14.47 23.17 7.19
C ASP A 312 14.78 23.57 5.74
N LYS A 313 15.71 22.85 5.09
CA LYS A 313 16.03 23.11 3.68
C LYS A 313 14.87 22.72 2.77
N LEU A 314 14.22 21.58 3.04
CA LEU A 314 13.04 21.13 2.30
C LEU A 314 11.93 22.18 2.42
N LYS A 315 11.62 22.65 3.63
CA LYS A 315 10.64 23.69 3.85
C LYS A 315 10.97 24.96 3.04
N THR A 316 12.22 25.44 3.10
CA THR A 316 12.65 26.61 2.33
C THR A 316 12.46 26.44 0.82
N LEU A 317 12.75 25.26 0.28
CA LEU A 317 12.63 24.98 -1.15
C LEU A 317 11.18 25.01 -1.65
N PHE A 318 10.23 24.59 -0.83
CA PHE A 318 8.80 24.54 -1.19
C PHE A 318 8.05 25.84 -0.83
N MET A 319 8.61 26.68 0.02
CA MET A 319 7.98 27.93 0.48
C MET A 319 8.50 29.20 -0.23
N ASN A 320 9.57 29.08 -1.02
CA ASN A 320 10.15 30.14 -1.83
C ASN A 320 9.95 29.84 -3.31
#